data_efee9cde884c43d79a47bb1bb837291e
#
_entry.id   efee9cde884c43d79a47bb1bb837291e
#
_cell.length_a   1.000
_cell.length_b   1.000
_cell.length_c   1.000
_cell.angle_alpha   90.00
_cell.angle_beta   90.00
_cell.angle_gamma   90.00
#
_symmetry.space_group_name_H-M   'P 1'
#
loop_
_entity.id
_entity.type
_entity.pdbx_description
1 polymer ?
#
loop_
_entity_poly.entity_id
_entity_poly.type
_entity_poly.pdbx_seq_one_letter_code
_entity_poly.pdbx_strand_id
1 'polypeptide(L)'
;MQLLKMSAPESIEFLSHGMENIQFCSGCQECFKTGMYLCSDSMNLIRSDMLASDVIVLVSPVYNNSISGSTKVFLDRISCWTHLFKLAGKYAILVTVSDRKNMNGAMEYLKYISDFLGLYVVDSVVVEKENLIKDEFASICKKSVNKLIRVLTADDELIHVSERQEQCFRSMKKKL
;
A
#
# COMPACT_ATOMS: atom_id res chain seq x y z
N MET A 1 3.57 -10.75 -6.80
CA MET A 1 2.27 -11.31 -6.39
C MET A 1 2.24 -12.84 -6.34
N GLN A 2 2.58 -13.55 -7.42
CA GLN A 2 2.48 -15.01 -7.46
C GLN A 2 3.28 -15.73 -6.33
N LEU A 3 4.49 -15.29 -6.02
CA LEU A 3 5.31 -15.86 -4.94
C LEU A 3 4.75 -15.58 -3.54
N LEU A 4 4.16 -14.41 -3.30
CA LEU A 4 3.46 -14.13 -2.04
C LEU A 4 2.27 -15.07 -1.86
N LYS A 5 1.49 -15.26 -2.93
CA LYS A 5 0.36 -16.20 -2.95
C LYS A 5 0.78 -17.64 -2.66
N MET A 6 1.90 -18.11 -3.27
CA MET A 6 2.45 -19.44 -3.02
C MET A 6 3.02 -19.62 -1.60
N SER A 7 3.40 -18.53 -0.94
CA SER A 7 3.98 -18.56 0.41
C SER A 7 2.94 -18.42 1.53
N ALA A 8 1.71 -18.12 1.18
CA ALA A 8 0.63 -17.90 2.13
C ALA A 8 -0.20 -19.18 2.37
N PRO A 9 -0.85 -19.33 3.54
CA PRO A 9 -1.83 -20.38 3.77
C PRO A 9 -2.99 -20.33 2.76
N GLU A 10 -3.59 -21.48 2.46
CA GLU A 10 -4.75 -21.58 1.55
C GLU A 10 -5.98 -20.77 2.02
N SER A 11 -6.05 -20.47 3.32
CA SER A 11 -7.11 -19.65 3.90
C SER A 11 -7.01 -18.15 3.55
N ILE A 12 -5.92 -17.70 2.91
CA ILE A 12 -5.75 -16.30 2.50
C ILE A 12 -6.16 -16.12 1.04
N GLU A 13 -7.19 -15.33 0.82
CA GLU A 13 -7.63 -14.94 -0.51
C GLU A 13 -6.78 -13.76 -1.03
N PHE A 14 -6.36 -13.82 -2.29
CA PHE A 14 -5.57 -12.79 -2.95
C PHE A 14 -6.33 -12.18 -4.13
N LEU A 15 -6.62 -10.89 -4.02
CA LEU A 15 -7.03 -10.07 -5.15
C LEU A 15 -5.81 -9.34 -5.71
N SER A 16 -5.73 -9.21 -7.02
CA SER A 16 -4.60 -8.56 -7.69
C SER A 16 -5.10 -7.62 -8.77
N HIS A 17 -4.70 -6.36 -8.68
CA HIS A 17 -5.05 -5.32 -9.64
C HIS A 17 -3.80 -4.73 -10.28
N GLY A 18 -3.81 -4.60 -11.61
CA GLY A 18 -2.89 -3.74 -12.35
C GLY A 18 -3.35 -2.29 -12.29
N MET A 19 -2.44 -1.37 -12.60
CA MET A 19 -2.70 0.07 -12.56
C MET A 19 -2.79 0.69 -13.96
N GLU A 20 -2.90 -0.15 -15.00
CA GLU A 20 -2.80 0.29 -16.40
C GLU A 20 -4.04 1.06 -16.87
N ASN A 21 -5.21 0.74 -16.33
CA ASN A 21 -6.49 1.31 -16.76
C ASN A 21 -7.06 2.32 -15.75
N ILE A 22 -6.18 3.10 -15.13
CA ILE A 22 -6.57 4.16 -14.20
C ILE A 22 -6.38 5.52 -14.89
N GLN A 23 -7.45 6.30 -14.98
CA GLN A 23 -7.39 7.66 -15.50
C GLN A 23 -6.71 8.61 -14.51
N PHE A 24 -6.03 9.64 -15.03
CA PHE A 24 -5.41 10.67 -14.21
C PHE A 24 -6.47 11.41 -13.37
N CYS A 25 -6.07 11.82 -12.17
CA CYS A 25 -6.89 12.71 -11.36
C CYS A 25 -6.97 14.09 -12.01
N SER A 26 -8.17 14.57 -12.31
CA SER A 26 -8.40 15.90 -12.88
C SER A 26 -8.42 17.03 -11.85
N GLY A 27 -8.33 16.73 -10.56
CA GLY A 27 -8.40 17.72 -9.48
C GLY A 27 -9.79 18.34 -9.27
N CYS A 28 -10.85 17.71 -9.77
CA CYS A 28 -12.22 18.24 -9.69
C CYS A 28 -12.79 18.34 -8.26
N GLN A 29 -12.14 17.73 -7.27
CA GLN A 29 -12.53 17.70 -5.85
C GLN A 29 -13.89 17.03 -5.52
N GLU A 30 -14.55 16.40 -6.46
CA GLU A 30 -15.85 15.74 -6.22
C GLU A 30 -15.74 14.60 -5.19
N CYS A 31 -14.62 13.86 -5.19
CA CYS A 31 -14.36 12.83 -4.18
C CYS A 31 -14.27 13.38 -2.74
N PHE A 32 -13.87 14.64 -2.56
CA PHE A 32 -13.86 15.30 -1.26
C PHE A 32 -15.25 15.81 -0.85
N LYS A 33 -16.07 16.28 -1.82
CA LYS A 33 -17.38 16.86 -1.54
C LYS A 33 -18.46 15.79 -1.35
N THR A 34 -18.46 14.78 -2.21
CA THR A 34 -19.57 13.81 -2.31
C THR A 34 -19.17 12.38 -2.00
N GLY A 35 -17.85 12.10 -1.90
CA GLY A 35 -17.31 10.74 -1.83
C GLY A 35 -17.36 9.99 -3.17
N MET A 36 -17.95 10.59 -4.22
CA MET A 36 -18.10 9.97 -5.53
C MET A 36 -16.91 10.29 -6.44
N TYR A 37 -16.69 9.42 -7.41
CA TYR A 37 -15.64 9.57 -8.41
C TYR A 37 -16.26 9.56 -9.78
N LEU A 38 -15.97 10.62 -10.56
CA LEU A 38 -16.59 10.82 -11.87
C LEU A 38 -16.01 9.92 -12.98
N CYS A 39 -14.79 9.38 -12.78
CA CYS A 39 -14.15 8.54 -13.77
C CYS A 39 -14.74 7.13 -13.76
N SER A 40 -15.11 6.66 -14.94
CA SER A 40 -15.52 5.26 -15.16
C SER A 40 -14.30 4.45 -15.59
N ASP A 41 -13.58 3.91 -14.61
CA ASP A 41 -12.38 3.11 -14.80
C ASP A 41 -12.25 2.02 -13.73
N SER A 42 -11.14 1.27 -13.70
CA SER A 42 -10.91 0.19 -12.74
C SER A 42 -10.78 0.64 -11.29
N MET A 43 -10.64 1.95 -11.01
CA MET A 43 -10.49 2.46 -9.64
C MET A 43 -11.68 2.16 -8.73
N ASN A 44 -12.91 2.09 -9.27
CA ASN A 44 -14.08 1.77 -8.45
C ASN A 44 -13.98 0.37 -7.85
N LEU A 45 -13.58 -0.62 -8.67
CA LEU A 45 -13.37 -1.99 -8.23
C LEU A 45 -12.18 -2.05 -7.25
N ILE A 46 -11.03 -1.48 -7.61
CA ILE A 46 -9.83 -1.49 -6.76
C ILE A 46 -10.14 -0.93 -5.37
N ARG A 47 -10.85 0.20 -5.30
CA ARG A 47 -11.22 0.81 -4.01
C ARG A 47 -12.18 -0.05 -3.20
N SER A 48 -13.16 -0.68 -3.86
CA SER A 48 -14.08 -1.61 -3.20
C SER A 48 -13.31 -2.76 -2.57
N ASP A 49 -12.39 -3.36 -3.32
CA ASP A 49 -11.59 -4.50 -2.86
C ASP A 49 -10.61 -4.09 -1.76
N MET A 50 -10.00 -2.91 -1.87
CA MET A 50 -9.15 -2.37 -0.78
C MET A 50 -9.92 -2.15 0.52
N LEU A 51 -11.16 -1.68 0.44
CA LEU A 51 -12.00 -1.49 1.63
C LEU A 51 -12.46 -2.83 2.22
N ALA A 52 -12.67 -3.84 1.41
CA ALA A 52 -13.06 -5.18 1.85
C ALA A 52 -11.88 -6.02 2.38
N SER A 53 -10.64 -5.72 1.96
CA SER A 53 -9.46 -6.49 2.33
C SER A 53 -8.93 -6.09 3.71
N ASP A 54 -8.36 -7.03 4.46
CA ASP A 54 -7.68 -6.79 5.74
C ASP A 54 -6.23 -6.33 5.54
N VAL A 55 -5.64 -6.71 4.41
CA VAL A 55 -4.22 -6.47 4.09
C VAL A 55 -4.10 -5.85 2.71
N ILE A 56 -3.29 -4.80 2.61
CA ILE A 56 -2.94 -4.13 1.37
C ILE A 56 -1.48 -4.38 1.02
N VAL A 57 -1.21 -4.94 -0.14
CA VAL A 57 0.16 -5.08 -0.66
C VAL A 57 0.38 -4.04 -1.76
N LEU A 58 1.20 -3.02 -1.48
CA LEU A 58 1.57 -1.99 -2.46
C LEU A 58 2.90 -2.33 -3.08
N VAL A 59 2.91 -2.50 -4.41
CA VAL A 59 4.11 -2.84 -5.18
C VAL A 59 4.38 -1.73 -6.21
N SER A 60 5.60 -1.19 -6.21
CA SER A 60 6.02 -0.20 -7.21
C SER A 60 7.43 -0.48 -7.72
N PRO A 61 7.66 -0.43 -9.04
CA PRO A 61 9.02 -0.26 -9.54
C PRO A 61 9.56 1.12 -9.16
N VAL A 62 10.89 1.21 -9.03
CA VAL A 62 11.58 2.45 -8.71
C VAL A 62 12.09 3.09 -10.01
N TYR A 63 11.63 4.29 -10.31
CA TYR A 63 12.10 5.11 -11.42
C TYR A 63 12.59 6.46 -10.89
N ASN A 64 13.81 6.85 -11.21
CA ASN A 64 14.42 8.10 -10.73
C ASN A 64 14.32 8.28 -9.21
N ASN A 65 14.61 7.22 -8.46
CA ASN A 65 14.51 7.18 -6.99
C ASN A 65 13.10 7.46 -6.43
N SER A 66 12.05 7.31 -7.24
CA SER A 66 10.66 7.53 -6.85
C SER A 66 9.77 6.36 -7.29
N ILE A 67 8.51 6.38 -6.90
CA ILE A 67 7.48 5.44 -7.38
C ILE A 67 7.24 5.64 -8.87
N SER A 68 6.71 4.60 -9.53
CA SER A 68 6.34 4.71 -10.96
C SER A 68 5.17 5.69 -11.17
N GLY A 69 5.07 6.23 -12.39
CA GLY A 69 3.97 7.12 -12.76
C GLY A 69 2.60 6.47 -12.57
N SER A 70 2.44 5.19 -12.92
CA SER A 70 1.18 4.46 -12.70
C SER A 70 0.83 4.32 -11.22
N THR A 71 1.81 4.02 -10.36
CA THR A 71 1.62 4.02 -8.91
C THR A 71 1.22 5.40 -8.40
N LYS A 72 1.83 6.47 -8.93
CA LYS A 72 1.46 7.84 -8.55
C LYS A 72 0.04 8.18 -8.97
N VAL A 73 -0.38 7.83 -10.18
CA VAL A 73 -1.76 8.02 -10.66
C VAL A 73 -2.75 7.33 -9.74
N PHE A 74 -2.50 6.07 -9.37
CA PHE A 74 -3.32 5.34 -8.42
C PHE A 74 -3.43 6.07 -7.07
N LEU A 75 -2.30 6.51 -6.49
CA LEU A 75 -2.29 7.22 -5.19
C LEU A 75 -3.01 8.57 -5.27
N ASP A 76 -2.89 9.30 -6.39
CA ASP A 76 -3.64 10.54 -6.59
C ASP A 76 -5.15 10.32 -6.61
N ARG A 77 -5.60 9.17 -7.13
CA ARG A 77 -7.00 8.79 -7.23
C ARG A 77 -7.62 8.36 -5.89
N ILE A 78 -6.80 8.09 -4.88
CA ILE A 78 -7.25 7.82 -3.50
C ILE A 78 -6.82 8.94 -2.53
N SER A 79 -6.36 10.09 -3.03
CA SER A 79 -5.83 11.17 -2.19
C SER A 79 -6.83 11.70 -1.16
N CYS A 80 -8.14 11.68 -1.46
CA CYS A 80 -9.15 12.06 -0.46
C CYS A 80 -9.18 11.12 0.76
N TRP A 81 -8.76 9.88 0.62
CA TRP A 81 -8.70 8.91 1.71
C TRP A 81 -7.64 9.24 2.75
N THR A 82 -6.58 9.96 2.37
CA THR A 82 -5.53 10.40 3.30
C THR A 82 -6.04 11.39 4.34
N HIS A 83 -7.10 12.13 4.02
CA HIS A 83 -7.75 13.05 4.95
C HIS A 83 -8.74 12.36 5.89
N LEU A 84 -9.15 11.16 5.56
CA LEU A 84 -10.16 10.40 6.27
C LEU A 84 -9.58 9.20 7.02
N PHE A 85 -8.28 8.92 6.91
CA PHE A 85 -7.66 7.68 7.40
C PHE A 85 -8.48 6.45 6.99
N LYS A 86 -8.91 6.42 5.71
CA LYS A 86 -9.96 5.50 5.24
C LYS A 86 -9.58 4.03 5.33
N LEU A 87 -8.28 3.74 5.43
CA LEU A 87 -7.74 2.38 5.58
C LEU A 87 -7.23 2.12 7.00
N ALA A 88 -7.65 2.93 7.99
CA ALA A 88 -7.28 2.73 9.37
C ALA A 88 -7.69 1.33 9.86
N GLY A 89 -6.77 0.68 10.60
CA GLY A 89 -6.95 -0.68 11.09
C GLY A 89 -6.60 -1.79 10.10
N LYS A 90 -6.20 -1.45 8.86
CA LYS A 90 -5.71 -2.43 7.89
C LYS A 90 -4.20 -2.51 7.87
N TYR A 91 -3.69 -3.70 7.56
CA TYR A 91 -2.26 -3.95 7.48
C TYR A 91 -1.71 -3.70 6.08
N ALA A 92 -0.42 -3.38 5.99
CA ALA A 92 0.24 -3.20 4.70
C ALA A 92 1.59 -3.91 4.63
N ILE A 93 1.91 -4.41 3.43
CA ILE A 93 3.25 -4.80 3.01
C ILE A 93 3.63 -3.89 1.85
N LEU A 94 4.76 -3.21 1.96
CA LEU A 94 5.27 -2.32 0.93
C LEU A 94 6.43 -2.99 0.21
N VAL A 95 6.37 -3.01 -1.12
CA VAL A 95 7.40 -3.63 -1.95
C VAL A 95 7.86 -2.65 -3.01
N THR A 96 9.15 -2.40 -3.08
CA THR A 96 9.76 -1.65 -4.19
C THR A 96 10.77 -2.51 -4.92
N VAL A 97 10.79 -2.39 -6.26
CA VAL A 97 11.71 -3.12 -7.13
C VAL A 97 12.60 -2.13 -7.84
N SER A 98 13.92 -2.26 -7.70
CA SER A 98 14.91 -1.35 -8.27
C SER A 98 15.99 -2.10 -9.06
N ASP A 99 16.52 -1.48 -10.10
CA ASP A 99 17.72 -1.97 -10.82
C ASP A 99 19.02 -1.62 -10.07
N ARG A 100 18.98 -0.72 -9.08
CA ARG A 100 20.15 -0.19 -8.37
C ARG A 100 19.98 -0.26 -6.86
N LYS A 101 21.10 -0.46 -6.17
CA LYS A 101 21.18 -0.38 -4.70
C LYS A 101 20.91 1.04 -4.21
N ASN A 102 20.48 1.15 -2.95
CA ASN A 102 20.33 2.41 -2.22
C ASN A 102 19.32 3.42 -2.82
N MET A 103 18.36 2.96 -3.62
CA MET A 103 17.28 3.81 -4.14
C MET A 103 16.05 3.72 -3.22
N ASN A 104 16.07 4.44 -2.11
CA ASN A 104 15.06 4.33 -1.05
C ASN A 104 13.90 5.33 -1.18
N GLY A 105 13.98 6.32 -2.07
CA GLY A 105 12.99 7.39 -2.17
C GLY A 105 11.56 6.90 -2.43
N ALA A 106 11.40 5.87 -3.28
CA ALA A 106 10.12 5.25 -3.53
C ALA A 106 9.53 4.60 -2.26
N MET A 107 10.35 3.87 -1.50
CA MET A 107 9.92 3.22 -0.26
C MET A 107 9.53 4.25 0.80
N GLU A 108 10.33 5.30 0.99
CA GLU A 108 10.02 6.36 1.93
C GLU A 108 8.72 7.09 1.57
N TYR A 109 8.47 7.29 0.27
CA TYR A 109 7.20 7.87 -0.18
C TYR A 109 6.01 6.93 0.09
N LEU A 110 6.14 5.62 -0.16
CA LEU A 110 5.07 4.66 0.14
C LEU A 110 4.78 4.59 1.64
N LYS A 111 5.80 4.60 2.49
CA LYS A 111 5.63 4.68 3.96
C LYS A 111 4.89 5.95 4.36
N TYR A 112 5.34 7.09 3.83
CA TYR A 112 4.70 8.38 4.09
C TYR A 112 3.20 8.36 3.76
N ILE A 113 2.83 7.90 2.57
CA ILE A 113 1.42 7.83 2.16
C ILE A 113 0.64 6.81 2.98
N SER A 114 1.25 5.68 3.36
CA SER A 114 0.62 4.66 4.19
C SER A 114 0.22 5.21 5.56
N ASP A 115 1.06 6.05 6.17
CA ASP A 115 0.75 6.74 7.43
C ASP A 115 -0.54 7.59 7.29
N PHE A 116 -0.68 8.37 6.20
CA PHE A 116 -1.87 9.19 5.96
C PHE A 116 -3.12 8.38 5.58
N LEU A 117 -2.95 7.22 4.98
CA LEU A 117 -4.06 6.29 4.72
C LEU A 117 -4.54 5.57 5.98
N GLY A 118 -3.75 5.62 7.05
CA GLY A 118 -4.01 4.91 8.31
C GLY A 118 -3.57 3.45 8.30
N LEU A 119 -2.73 3.05 7.33
CA LEU A 119 -2.27 1.68 7.17
C LEU A 119 -1.19 1.32 8.19
N TYR A 120 -1.27 0.10 8.70
CA TYR A 120 -0.23 -0.52 9.50
C TYR A 120 0.81 -1.20 8.61
N VAL A 121 2.01 -0.64 8.49
CA VAL A 121 3.08 -1.23 7.70
C VAL A 121 3.77 -2.35 8.49
N VAL A 122 3.40 -3.58 8.20
CA VAL A 122 3.98 -4.80 8.81
C VAL A 122 5.38 -5.07 8.28
N ASP A 123 5.59 -4.85 6.98
CA ASP A 123 6.89 -5.08 6.35
C ASP A 123 7.14 -4.13 5.18
N SER A 124 8.43 -3.84 4.95
CA SER A 124 8.89 -2.98 3.86
C SER A 124 10.05 -3.68 3.15
N VAL A 125 9.84 -4.09 1.91
CA VAL A 125 10.76 -4.91 1.14
C VAL A 125 11.30 -4.12 -0.04
N VAL A 126 12.61 -3.92 -0.07
CA VAL A 126 13.32 -3.39 -1.24
C VAL A 126 13.97 -4.56 -1.97
N VAL A 127 13.57 -4.77 -3.21
CA VAL A 127 14.05 -5.89 -4.04
C VAL A 127 14.90 -5.34 -5.17
N GLU A 128 16.09 -5.89 -5.34
CA GLU A 128 16.88 -5.68 -6.55
C GLU A 128 16.34 -6.58 -7.66
N LYS A 129 16.21 -6.06 -8.88
CA LYS A 129 15.65 -6.78 -10.03
C LYS A 129 16.38 -8.10 -10.29
N GLU A 130 17.70 -8.13 -10.09
CA GLU A 130 18.52 -9.34 -10.23
C GLU A 130 18.12 -10.45 -9.24
N ASN A 131 17.54 -10.10 -8.11
CA ASN A 131 17.13 -11.03 -7.07
C ASN A 131 15.70 -11.58 -7.26
N LEU A 132 14.92 -11.03 -8.20
CA LEU A 132 13.56 -11.50 -8.49
C LEU A 132 13.49 -12.94 -9.00
N ILE A 133 14.56 -13.44 -9.60
CA ILE A 133 14.64 -14.77 -10.23
C ILE A 133 15.29 -15.79 -9.29
N LYS A 134 15.78 -15.38 -8.12
CA LYS A 134 16.51 -16.22 -7.17
C LYS A 134 15.60 -16.76 -6.07
N ASP A 135 15.98 -17.92 -5.50
CA ASP A 135 15.34 -18.49 -4.31
C ASP A 135 15.32 -17.52 -3.11
N GLU A 136 16.21 -16.53 -3.13
CA GLU A 136 16.27 -15.45 -2.15
C GLU A 136 14.97 -14.63 -2.11
N PHE A 137 14.36 -14.33 -3.26
CA PHE A 137 13.08 -13.59 -3.29
C PHE A 137 11.93 -14.41 -2.71
N ALA A 138 11.90 -15.72 -2.97
CA ALA A 138 10.91 -16.60 -2.34
C ALA A 138 11.07 -16.62 -0.82
N SER A 139 12.32 -16.64 -0.31
CA SER A 139 12.62 -16.54 1.12
C SER A 139 12.16 -15.22 1.72
N ILE A 140 12.37 -14.09 1.02
CA ILE A 140 11.88 -12.76 1.44
C ILE A 140 10.36 -12.76 1.52
N CYS A 141 9.67 -13.24 0.49
CA CYS A 141 8.20 -13.33 0.49
C CYS A 141 7.68 -14.16 1.66
N LYS A 142 8.29 -15.31 1.93
CA LYS A 142 7.93 -16.17 3.06
C LYS A 142 8.14 -15.49 4.41
N LYS A 143 9.21 -14.72 4.58
CA LYS A 143 9.46 -13.93 5.80
C LYS A 143 8.38 -12.86 6.00
N SER A 144 8.01 -12.12 4.95
CA SER A 144 6.97 -11.09 5.01
C SER A 144 5.60 -11.67 5.33
N VAL A 145 5.24 -12.81 4.71
CA VAL A 145 4.00 -13.54 5.02
C VAL A 145 4.00 -14.03 6.48
N ASN A 146 5.10 -14.58 6.98
CA ASN A 146 5.20 -15.03 8.37
C ASN A 146 5.06 -13.87 9.37
N LYS A 147 5.64 -12.69 9.06
CA LYS A 147 5.43 -11.49 9.87
C LYS A 147 3.95 -11.10 9.90
N LEU A 148 3.31 -11.08 8.73
CA LEU A 148 1.89 -10.76 8.62
C LEU A 148 1.02 -11.73 9.43
N ILE A 149 1.24 -13.05 9.29
CA ILE A 149 0.49 -14.06 10.06
C ILE A 149 0.65 -13.83 11.56
N ARG A 150 1.87 -13.56 12.03
CA ARG A 150 2.11 -13.27 13.45
C ARG A 150 1.30 -12.08 13.95
N VAL A 151 1.23 -11.01 13.16
CA VAL A 151 0.47 -9.81 13.52
C VAL A 151 -1.02 -10.08 13.50
N LEU A 152 -1.53 -10.83 12.51
CA LEU A 152 -2.94 -11.18 12.41
C LEU A 152 -3.42 -12.16 13.50
N THR A 153 -2.51 -12.96 14.08
CA THR A 153 -2.84 -13.97 15.11
C THR A 153 -2.47 -13.53 16.53
N ALA A 154 -1.76 -12.42 16.67
CA ALA A 154 -1.45 -11.85 17.97
C ALA A 154 -2.63 -11.04 18.51
N ASP A 155 -2.89 -11.12 19.80
CA ASP A 155 -3.77 -10.18 20.48
C ASP A 155 -3.25 -8.74 20.30
N ASP A 156 -4.13 -7.75 20.30
CA ASP A 156 -3.97 -6.33 19.91
C ASP A 156 -2.71 -5.57 20.41
N GLU A 157 -1.90 -6.14 21.27
CA GLU A 157 -0.70 -5.50 21.87
C GLU A 157 0.44 -5.21 20.87
N LEU A 158 0.43 -5.79 19.66
CA LEU A 158 1.50 -5.61 18.66
C LEU A 158 1.25 -4.47 17.68
N ILE A 159 0.13 -3.79 17.78
CA ILE A 159 -0.21 -2.69 16.89
C ILE A 159 0.42 -1.38 17.40
N HIS A 160 1.57 -1.00 16.89
CA HIS A 160 2.18 0.30 17.17
C HIS A 160 1.80 1.33 16.11
N VAL A 161 1.01 2.33 16.49
CA VAL A 161 0.79 3.54 15.68
C VAL A 161 2.12 4.28 15.60
N SER A 162 2.58 4.62 14.39
CA SER A 162 3.80 5.41 14.26
C SER A 162 3.58 6.83 14.83
N GLU A 163 4.65 7.45 15.36
CA GLU A 163 4.56 8.85 15.82
C GLU A 163 4.04 9.77 14.71
N ARG A 164 4.41 9.51 13.47
CA ARG A 164 3.94 10.25 12.30
C ARG A 164 2.43 10.08 12.10
N GLN A 165 1.89 8.87 12.20
CA GLN A 165 0.45 8.61 12.12
C GLN A 165 -0.30 9.39 13.20
N GLU A 166 0.18 9.33 14.44
CA GLU A 166 -0.43 10.06 15.56
C GLU A 166 -0.41 11.58 15.33
N GLN A 167 0.71 12.13 14.85
CA GLN A 167 0.81 13.54 14.50
C GLN A 167 -0.14 13.91 13.37
N CYS A 168 -0.22 13.09 12.32
CA CYS A 168 -1.17 13.27 11.21
C CYS A 168 -2.61 13.29 11.71
N PHE A 169 -2.99 12.30 12.53
CA PHE A 169 -4.33 12.21 13.11
C PHE A 169 -4.68 13.45 13.93
N ARG A 170 -3.78 13.87 14.84
CA ARG A 170 -3.98 15.09 15.66
C ARG A 170 -4.11 16.36 14.81
N SER A 171 -3.35 16.46 13.72
CA SER A 171 -3.41 17.62 12.82
C SER A 171 -4.73 17.68 12.03
N MET A 172 -5.25 16.52 11.60
CA MET A 172 -6.53 16.43 10.89
C MET A 172 -7.72 16.71 11.82
N LYS A 173 -7.71 16.17 13.04
CA LYS A 173 -8.75 16.40 14.05
C LYS A 173 -8.95 17.89 14.40
N LYS A 174 -7.92 18.70 14.27
CA LYS A 174 -8.02 20.16 14.50
C LYS A 174 -8.69 20.94 13.35
N LYS A 175 -8.89 20.29 12.19
CA LYS A 175 -9.47 20.92 10.98
C LYS A 175 -10.93 20.51 10.73
N LEU A 176 -11.43 19.54 11.49
CA LEU A 176 -12.83 19.12 11.54
C LEU A 176 -13.55 19.87 12.68
#